data_252a9dbd6df83f8d91c13705121d254c
#
_entry.id   252a9dbd6df83f8d91c13705121d254c
#
_cell.length_a   1.000
_cell.length_b   1.000
_cell.length_c   1.000
_cell.angle_alpha   90.00
_cell.angle_beta   90.00
_cell.angle_gamma   90.00
#
_symmetry.space_group_name_H-M   'P 1'
#
loop_
_entity.id
_entity.type
_entity.pdbx_description
1 polymer ?
#
loop_
_entity_poly.entity_id
_entity_poly.type
_entity_poly.pdbx_seq_one_letter_code
_entity_poly.pdbx_strand_id
1 'polypeptide(L)'
;MVDICRVSENRLVGEAPEMVRNFMEIRGIGIIDIRAMYGIGSVVPSKSIDIVIHLELWRENKEYDRLGLTEEHVSILGVKLPHIVMPVRPGRNLAIIMEVAAMNFRLKSLGHNPADMLDQKMLALLG
;
A
#
# COMPACT_ATOMS: atom_id res chain seq x y z
N MET A 1 10.86 -10.44 -4.46
CA MET A 1 11.75 -9.25 -4.51
C MET A 1 11.41 -8.41 -5.74
N VAL A 2 11.35 -7.11 -5.56
CA VAL A 2 11.03 -6.17 -6.64
C VAL A 2 12.17 -5.18 -6.78
N ASP A 3 12.64 -4.98 -8.01
CA ASP A 3 13.64 -3.96 -8.31
C ASP A 3 12.93 -2.63 -8.50
N ILE A 4 13.47 -1.57 -7.88
CA ILE A 4 12.88 -0.23 -7.93
C ILE A 4 13.80 0.68 -8.72
N CYS A 5 13.23 1.39 -9.68
CA CYS A 5 13.93 2.30 -10.56
C CYS A 5 13.21 3.66 -10.58
N ARG A 6 13.99 4.74 -10.54
CA ARG A 6 13.49 6.09 -10.73
C ARG A 6 13.47 6.43 -12.22
N VAL A 7 12.27 6.70 -12.76
CA VAL A 7 12.09 6.99 -14.19
C VAL A 7 11.87 8.47 -14.48
N SER A 8 11.54 9.26 -13.46
CA SER A 8 11.42 10.72 -13.57
C SER A 8 11.60 11.36 -12.20
N GLU A 9 11.49 12.67 -12.12
CA GLU A 9 11.65 13.43 -10.88
C GLU A 9 10.68 12.97 -9.78
N ASN A 10 9.46 12.57 -10.16
CA ASN A 10 8.39 12.22 -9.24
C ASN A 10 7.88 10.79 -9.39
N ARG A 11 8.56 9.95 -10.16
CA ARG A 11 8.03 8.63 -10.48
C ARG A 11 9.04 7.52 -10.24
N LEU A 12 8.61 6.54 -9.46
CA LEU A 12 9.28 5.26 -9.27
C LEU A 12 8.50 4.16 -9.98
N VAL A 13 9.23 3.18 -10.50
CA VAL A 13 8.66 1.98 -11.11
C VAL A 13 9.27 0.76 -10.42
N GLY A 14 8.41 -0.19 -10.09
CA GLY A 14 8.81 -1.49 -9.57
C GLY A 14 8.65 -2.56 -10.64
N GLU A 15 9.60 -3.49 -10.68
CA GLU A 15 9.51 -4.67 -11.56
C GLU A 15 10.11 -5.88 -10.87
N ALA A 16 9.54 -7.05 -11.12
CA ALA A 16 10.15 -8.30 -10.71
C ALA A 16 11.21 -8.72 -11.74
N PRO A 17 12.34 -9.32 -11.30
CA PRO A 17 13.31 -9.89 -12.23
C PRO A 17 12.62 -10.87 -13.18
N GLU A 18 12.99 -10.82 -14.46
CA GLU A 18 12.33 -11.62 -15.51
C GLU A 18 12.27 -13.11 -15.17
N MET A 19 13.35 -13.65 -14.62
CA MET A 19 13.47 -15.07 -14.28
C MET A 19 12.40 -15.54 -13.29
N VAL A 20 11.98 -14.69 -12.33
CA VAL A 20 11.07 -15.05 -11.23
C VAL A 20 9.72 -14.32 -11.31
N ARG A 21 9.49 -13.56 -12.37
CA ARG A 21 8.34 -12.65 -12.50
C ARG A 21 6.98 -13.33 -12.32
N ASN A 22 6.85 -14.56 -12.78
CA ASN A 22 5.59 -15.29 -12.70
C ASN A 22 5.41 -16.09 -11.41
N PHE A 23 6.42 -16.11 -10.55
CA PHE A 23 6.46 -16.99 -9.39
C PHE A 23 6.31 -16.21 -8.09
N MET A 24 5.65 -16.85 -7.13
CA MET A 24 5.48 -16.32 -5.78
C MET A 24 5.72 -17.43 -4.77
N GLU A 25 6.48 -17.11 -3.72
CA GLU A 25 6.68 -18.02 -2.61
C GLU A 25 5.65 -17.73 -1.52
N ILE A 26 4.89 -18.75 -1.14
CA ILE A 26 3.92 -18.67 -0.04
C ILE A 26 4.28 -19.71 1.00
N ARG A 27 4.54 -19.23 2.22
CA ARG A 27 4.86 -20.13 3.34
C ARG A 27 3.70 -21.10 3.58
N GLY A 28 4.04 -22.40 3.70
CA GLY A 28 3.08 -23.48 3.88
C GLY A 28 2.56 -24.08 2.58
N ILE A 29 2.72 -23.40 1.45
CA ILE A 29 2.31 -23.90 0.12
C ILE A 29 3.53 -24.19 -0.75
N GLY A 30 4.50 -23.27 -0.76
CA GLY A 30 5.69 -23.36 -1.61
C GLY A 30 5.67 -22.32 -2.71
N ILE A 31 6.35 -22.62 -3.80
CA ILE A 31 6.41 -21.73 -4.96
C ILE A 31 5.25 -22.03 -5.89
N ILE A 32 4.49 -21.01 -6.21
CA ILE A 32 3.34 -21.09 -7.12
C ILE A 32 3.61 -20.28 -8.40
N ASP A 33 3.00 -20.72 -9.49
CA ASP A 33 3.03 -20.01 -10.77
C ASP A 33 1.74 -19.20 -10.91
N ILE A 34 1.84 -17.89 -10.68
CA ILE A 34 0.69 -16.97 -10.68
C ILE A 34 0.05 -16.90 -12.08
N ARG A 35 0.88 -16.85 -13.12
CA ARG A 35 0.38 -16.74 -14.49
C ARG A 35 -0.38 -18.00 -14.90
N ALA A 36 0.10 -19.17 -14.51
CA ALA A 36 -0.60 -20.43 -14.78
C ALA A 36 -1.93 -20.52 -14.03
N MET A 37 -1.96 -20.02 -12.78
CA MET A 37 -3.16 -20.08 -11.94
C MET A 37 -4.23 -19.07 -12.34
N TYR A 38 -3.84 -17.84 -12.68
CA TYR A 38 -4.76 -16.72 -12.87
C TYR A 38 -4.77 -16.12 -14.27
N GLY A 39 -3.89 -16.57 -15.17
CA GLY A 39 -3.84 -16.12 -16.55
C GLY A 39 -2.85 -14.99 -16.83
N ILE A 40 -2.75 -14.62 -18.09
CA ILE A 40 -1.77 -13.65 -18.59
C ILE A 40 -1.92 -12.27 -17.93
N GLY A 41 -3.14 -11.83 -17.67
CA GLY A 41 -3.41 -10.52 -17.08
C GLY A 41 -3.06 -10.39 -15.61
N SER A 42 -2.68 -11.47 -14.93
CA SER A 42 -2.34 -11.47 -13.51
C SER A 42 -0.93 -10.97 -13.19
N VAL A 43 -0.07 -10.86 -14.19
CA VAL A 43 1.32 -10.43 -14.06
C VAL A 43 1.59 -9.27 -14.99
N VAL A 44 2.17 -8.19 -14.46
CA VAL A 44 2.60 -7.04 -15.25
C VAL A 44 4.12 -6.94 -15.20
N PRO A 45 4.78 -6.55 -16.32
CA PRO A 45 6.25 -6.41 -16.35
C PRO A 45 6.77 -5.35 -15.38
N SER A 46 6.06 -4.25 -15.26
CA SER A 46 6.42 -3.15 -14.37
C SER A 46 5.17 -2.36 -13.96
N LYS A 47 5.27 -1.66 -12.84
CA LYS A 47 4.17 -0.84 -12.33
C LYS A 47 4.72 0.37 -11.59
N SER A 48 4.08 1.52 -11.75
CA SER A 48 4.38 2.70 -10.94
C SER A 48 4.06 2.44 -9.48
N ILE A 49 4.93 2.92 -8.61
CA ILE A 49 4.74 2.82 -7.16
C ILE A 49 4.09 4.11 -6.67
N ASP A 50 2.93 4.00 -6.05
CA ASP A 50 2.14 5.13 -5.60
C ASP A 50 2.13 5.31 -4.08
N ILE A 51 2.34 4.23 -3.34
CA ILE A 51 2.23 4.21 -1.88
C ILE A 51 3.16 3.15 -1.29
N VAL A 52 3.65 3.41 -0.09
CA VAL A 52 4.41 2.46 0.70
C VAL A 52 3.60 2.09 1.94
N ILE A 53 3.36 0.79 2.12
CA ILE A 53 2.71 0.26 3.31
C ILE A 53 3.75 -0.50 4.11
N HIS A 54 4.02 -0.02 5.32
CA HIS A 54 4.93 -0.66 6.25
C HIS A 54 4.13 -1.54 7.21
N LEU A 55 4.38 -2.84 7.18
CA LEU A 55 3.73 -3.79 8.08
C LEU A 55 4.58 -3.97 9.32
N GLU A 56 3.98 -3.81 10.50
CA GLU A 56 4.66 -4.08 11.77
C GLU A 56 3.74 -4.84 12.71
N LEU A 57 4.35 -5.61 13.61
CA LEU A 57 3.58 -6.29 14.65
C LEU A 57 2.91 -5.27 15.56
N TRP A 58 1.67 -5.57 15.95
CA TRP A 58 0.90 -4.73 16.87
C TRP A 58 1.68 -4.50 18.18
N ARG A 59 1.75 -3.23 18.60
CA ARG A 59 2.33 -2.82 19.88
C ARG A 59 1.27 -2.14 20.72
N GLU A 60 1.05 -2.63 21.92
CA GLU A 60 0.04 -2.06 22.83
C GLU A 60 0.36 -0.64 23.25
N ASN A 61 1.64 -0.28 23.34
CA ASN A 61 2.11 1.03 23.79
C ASN A 61 2.22 2.06 22.66
N LYS A 62 1.91 1.67 21.43
CA LYS A 62 2.01 2.56 20.27
C LYS A 62 0.64 3.05 19.87
N GLU A 63 0.51 4.36 19.67
CA GLU A 63 -0.67 4.95 19.08
C GLU A 63 -0.64 4.80 17.57
N TYR A 64 -1.76 4.35 17.01
CA TYR A 64 -1.96 4.26 15.57
C TYR A 64 -2.96 5.31 15.12
N ASP A 65 -2.74 5.86 13.92
CA ASP A 65 -3.63 6.85 13.34
C ASP A 65 -5.00 6.21 13.03
N ARG A 66 -6.02 6.64 13.76
CA ARG A 66 -7.38 6.12 13.61
C ARG A 66 -8.17 6.84 12.53
N LEU A 67 -7.88 8.10 12.31
CA LEU A 67 -8.66 8.97 11.45
C LEU A 67 -8.05 9.19 10.08
N GLY A 68 -6.76 8.87 9.92
CA GLY A 68 -6.05 9.11 8.67
C GLY A 68 -5.83 10.59 8.37
N LEU A 69 -5.77 11.42 9.41
CA LEU A 69 -5.53 12.87 9.27
C LEU A 69 -4.06 13.20 9.14
N THR A 70 -3.19 12.33 9.64
CA THR A 70 -1.74 12.52 9.59
C THR A 70 -1.18 11.87 8.34
N GLU A 71 -0.54 12.65 7.47
CA GLU A 71 0.14 12.14 6.30
C GLU A 71 1.62 11.98 6.61
N GLU A 72 2.12 10.76 6.47
CA GLU A 72 3.54 10.46 6.54
C GLU A 72 4.07 10.17 5.14
N HIS A 73 5.35 10.46 4.95
CA HIS A 73 6.02 10.22 3.68
C HIS A 73 7.35 9.51 3.90
N VAL A 74 7.77 8.78 2.90
CA VAL A 74 9.10 8.15 2.84
C VAL A 74 9.73 8.51 1.52
N SER A 75 11.06 8.72 1.53
CA SER A 75 11.81 9.00 0.31
C SER A 75 12.54 7.76 -0.15
N ILE A 76 12.31 7.36 -1.40
CA ILE A 76 13.00 6.25 -2.04
C ILE A 76 13.63 6.78 -3.32
N LEU A 77 14.94 6.60 -3.46
CA LEU A 77 15.71 7.13 -4.59
C LEU A 77 15.44 8.61 -4.88
N GLY A 78 15.20 9.39 -3.82
CA GLY A 78 14.92 10.81 -3.94
C GLY A 78 13.47 11.16 -4.30
N VAL A 79 12.60 10.19 -4.43
CA VAL A 79 11.17 10.41 -4.70
C VAL A 79 10.38 10.24 -3.40
N LYS A 80 9.59 11.25 -3.06
CA LYS A 80 8.75 11.27 -1.87
C LYS A 80 7.43 10.56 -2.13
N LEU A 81 7.14 9.53 -1.33
CA LEU A 81 5.92 8.73 -1.46
C LEU A 81 5.12 8.74 -0.16
N PRO A 82 3.79 8.70 -0.25
CA PRO A 82 2.95 8.48 0.94
C PRO A 82 3.32 7.16 1.62
N HIS A 83 3.32 7.17 2.94
CA HIS A 83 3.73 6.05 3.77
C HIS A 83 2.67 5.78 4.82
N ILE A 84 2.20 4.55 4.89
CA ILE A 84 1.24 4.08 5.88
C ILE A 84 1.91 3.00 6.73
N VAL A 85 1.81 3.12 8.05
CA VAL A 85 2.21 2.07 8.98
C VAL A 85 0.98 1.28 9.35
N MET A 86 0.98 0.00 9.05
CA MET A 86 -0.16 -0.88 9.28
C MET A 86 0.20 -1.94 10.33
N PRO A 87 -0.49 -1.94 11.49
CA PRO A 87 -0.25 -2.95 12.50
C PRO A 87 -0.84 -4.29 12.09
N VAL A 88 -0.07 -5.36 12.31
CA VAL A 88 -0.49 -6.73 12.00
C VAL A 88 -0.77 -7.46 13.31
N ARG A 89 -1.97 -8.06 13.41
CA ARG A 89 -2.38 -8.92 14.53
C ARG A 89 -2.82 -10.28 14.00
N PRO A 90 -2.59 -11.37 14.76
CA PRO A 90 -3.20 -12.66 14.45
C PRO A 90 -4.73 -12.55 14.35
N GLY A 91 -5.33 -13.25 13.40
CA GLY A 91 -6.77 -13.28 13.21
C GLY A 91 -7.36 -12.16 12.33
N ARG A 92 -6.56 -11.18 11.92
CA ARG A 92 -7.02 -10.16 10.96
C ARG A 92 -6.72 -10.61 9.53
N ASN A 93 -7.65 -10.35 8.61
CA ASN A 93 -7.43 -10.60 7.20
C ASN A 93 -6.63 -9.45 6.59
N LEU A 94 -5.31 -9.63 6.52
CA LEU A 94 -4.39 -8.61 6.03
C LEU A 94 -4.65 -8.22 4.58
N ALA A 95 -5.01 -9.19 3.73
CA ALA A 95 -5.26 -8.94 2.31
C ALA A 95 -6.43 -7.96 2.12
N ILE A 96 -7.52 -8.14 2.84
CA ILE A 96 -8.68 -7.24 2.78
C ILE A 96 -8.30 -5.85 3.30
N ILE A 97 -7.56 -5.78 4.39
CA ILE A 97 -7.14 -4.50 4.98
C ILE A 97 -6.24 -3.73 4.02
N MET A 98 -5.30 -4.39 3.36
CA MET A 98 -4.43 -3.77 2.37
C MET A 98 -5.21 -3.30 1.14
N GLU A 99 -6.18 -4.08 0.68
CA GLU A 99 -7.05 -3.68 -0.44
C GLU A 99 -7.83 -2.41 -0.09
N VAL A 100 -8.43 -2.35 1.09
CA VAL A 100 -9.16 -1.17 1.55
C VAL A 100 -8.23 0.03 1.67
N ALA A 101 -7.02 -0.14 2.20
CA ALA A 101 -6.04 0.92 2.31
C ALA A 101 -5.66 1.49 0.94
N ALA A 102 -5.43 0.62 -0.05
CA ALA A 102 -5.11 1.03 -1.41
C ALA A 102 -6.27 1.78 -2.08
N MET A 103 -7.49 1.29 -1.92
CA MET A 103 -8.69 1.95 -2.46
C MET A 103 -8.92 3.32 -1.82
N ASN A 104 -8.76 3.43 -0.51
CA ASN A 104 -8.88 4.69 0.21
C ASN A 104 -7.82 5.70 -0.23
N PHE A 105 -6.58 5.25 -0.40
CA PHE A 105 -5.51 6.08 -0.93
C PHE A 105 -5.86 6.63 -2.32
N ARG A 106 -6.37 5.78 -3.20
CA ARG A 106 -6.78 6.19 -4.55
C ARG A 106 -7.86 7.26 -4.51
N LEU A 107 -8.87 7.11 -3.65
CA LEU A 107 -9.93 8.09 -3.48
C LEU A 107 -9.39 9.42 -2.95
N LYS A 108 -8.47 9.38 -1.98
CA LYS A 108 -7.81 10.59 -1.46
C LYS A 108 -7.05 11.33 -2.54
N SER A 109 -6.35 10.62 -3.42
CA SER A 109 -5.61 11.23 -4.53
C SER A 109 -6.53 11.88 -5.56
N LEU A 110 -7.79 11.47 -5.62
CA LEU A 110 -8.84 12.06 -6.45
C LEU A 110 -9.62 13.17 -5.74
N GLY A 111 -9.21 13.57 -4.53
CA GLY A 111 -9.84 14.64 -3.77
C GLY A 111 -10.90 14.19 -2.77
N HIS A 112 -11.18 12.90 -2.66
CA HIS A 112 -12.18 12.36 -1.73
C HIS A 112 -11.50 11.85 -0.46
N ASN A 113 -11.48 12.65 0.61
CA ASN A 113 -10.90 12.27 1.89
C ASN A 113 -11.98 12.19 2.97
N PRO A 114 -12.41 10.97 3.38
CA PRO A 114 -13.48 10.81 4.37
C PRO A 114 -13.14 11.40 5.74
N ALA A 115 -11.87 11.36 6.15
CA ALA A 115 -11.45 11.93 7.44
C ALA A 115 -11.63 13.45 7.46
N ASP A 116 -11.22 14.13 6.38
CA ASP A 116 -11.42 15.57 6.25
C ASP A 116 -12.91 15.93 6.17
N MET A 117 -13.68 15.14 5.43
CA MET A 117 -15.13 15.33 5.31
C MET A 117 -15.83 15.22 6.66
N LEU A 118 -15.46 14.23 7.46
CA LEU A 118 -15.99 14.05 8.80
C LEU A 118 -15.59 15.19 9.74
N ASP A 119 -14.33 15.60 9.68
CA ASP A 119 -13.79 16.71 10.49
C ASP A 119 -14.53 18.02 10.18
N GLN A 120 -14.76 18.32 8.91
CA GLN A 120 -15.52 19.50 8.48
C GLN A 120 -16.97 19.46 8.98
N LYS A 121 -17.62 18.29 8.93
CA LYS A 121 -18.97 18.12 9.45
C LYS A 121 -19.04 18.31 10.97
N MET A 122 -18.06 17.80 11.69
CA MET A 122 -17.96 17.98 13.14
C MET A 122 -17.74 19.46 13.50
N LEU A 123 -16.88 20.16 12.79
CA LEU A 123 -16.66 21.59 12.98
C LEU A 123 -17.92 22.40 12.68
N ALA A 124 -18.67 22.05 11.65
CA ALA A 124 -19.92 22.70 11.31
C ALA A 124 -20.99 22.53 12.41
N LEU A 125 -20.98 21.38 13.10
CA LEU A 125 -21.90 21.13 14.22
C LEU A 125 -21.50 21.90 15.48
N LEU A 126 -20.21 22.20 15.67
CA LEU A 126 -19.70 22.92 16.83
C LEU A 126 -19.68 24.43 16.65
N GLY A 127 -19.70 24.85 15.42
CA GLY A 127 -19.72 26.28 15.04
C GLY A 127 -21.12 26.78 14.83
#